data_0ebb19599bd2c11da8bc16654965e872
#
_entry.id   0ebb19599bd2c11da8bc16654965e872
#
_cell.length_a   1.000
_cell.length_b   1.000
_cell.length_c   1.000
_cell.angle_alpha   90.00
_cell.angle_beta   90.00
_cell.angle_gamma   90.00
#
_symmetry.space_group_name_H-M   'P 1'
#
loop_
_entity.id
_entity.type
_entity.pdbx_description
1 polymer ?
#
loop_
_entity_poly.entity_id
_entity_poly.type
_entity_poly.pdbx_seq_one_letter_code
_entity_poly.pdbx_strand_id
1 'polypeptide(L)'
;MISNWKLILLQTFQDNSIILTPAHIKSYILQTLLGLEYLHSNWILHRDLKPNNLLMNQDGVLKIADFGLAKFYGSPNRQYTHIVVTRWYRAPELLFGARNYGVGIDVWAVGCILAELLLRIPFVAVSFVKHYHSFMKFFYHCLFSSLGRHRSRSISQNISSLRNSYNRIVAWSYRITW
;
A
#
# COMPACT_ATOMS: atom_id res chain seq x y z
N MET A 1 7.09 -9.96 25.27
CA MET A 1 8.00 -10.00 24.10
C MET A 1 7.68 -8.94 23.02
N ILE A 2 6.80 -7.97 23.30
CA ILE A 2 6.42 -6.86 22.37
C ILE A 2 7.15 -5.54 22.74
N SER A 3 7.93 -5.52 23.81
CA SER A 3 8.50 -4.31 24.42
C SER A 3 9.51 -3.52 23.57
N ASN A 4 10.07 -4.11 22.52
CA ASN A 4 11.10 -3.46 21.68
C ASN A 4 10.60 -3.00 20.31
N TRP A 5 9.31 -3.18 19.99
CA TRP A 5 8.71 -2.72 18.74
C TRP A 5 8.03 -1.37 19.00
N LYS A 6 8.58 -0.31 18.45
CA LYS A 6 8.02 1.03 18.57
C LYS A 6 7.29 1.41 17.29
N LEU A 7 6.34 2.31 17.39
CA LEU A 7 5.69 3.02 16.27
C LEU A 7 6.71 3.92 15.53
N ILE A 8 7.90 3.38 15.25
CA ILE A 8 9.03 4.16 14.77
C ILE A 8 8.73 4.75 13.39
N LEU A 9 8.00 4.01 12.54
CA LEU A 9 7.72 4.54 11.21
C LEU A 9 6.88 5.82 11.28
N LEU A 10 5.81 5.84 12.07
CA LEU A 10 4.99 7.05 12.26
C LEU A 10 5.80 8.20 12.90
N GLN A 11 6.62 7.92 13.91
CA GLN A 11 7.50 8.91 14.52
C GLN A 11 8.51 9.44 13.50
N THR A 12 9.04 8.58 12.64
CA THR A 12 9.96 8.96 11.55
C THR A 12 9.30 9.88 10.52
N PHE A 13 7.99 9.79 10.30
CA PHE A 13 7.24 10.73 9.45
C PHE A 13 7.07 12.10 10.10
N GLN A 14 6.84 12.12 11.41
CA GLN A 14 6.52 13.34 12.16
C GLN A 14 7.76 14.12 12.59
N ASP A 15 8.89 13.45 12.71
CA ASP A 15 10.14 14.05 13.14
C ASP A 15 10.99 14.47 11.93
N ASN A 16 10.97 15.77 11.65
CA ASN A 16 11.77 16.35 10.57
C ASN A 16 13.29 16.35 10.83
N SER A 17 13.72 16.06 12.06
CA SER A 17 15.14 15.92 12.39
C SER A 17 15.72 14.60 11.83
N ILE A 18 14.86 13.61 11.58
CA ILE A 18 15.28 12.31 11.05
C ILE A 18 15.43 12.39 9.53
N ILE A 19 16.65 12.27 9.05
CA ILE A 19 16.96 12.25 7.61
C ILE A 19 16.69 10.85 7.05
N LEU A 20 15.64 10.70 6.24
CA LEU A 20 15.40 9.48 5.48
C LEU A 20 16.19 9.50 4.17
N THR A 21 17.12 8.58 4.05
CA THR A 21 17.81 8.35 2.77
C THR A 21 16.95 7.50 1.84
N PRO A 22 17.18 7.55 0.51
CA PRO A 22 16.51 6.65 -0.45
C PRO A 22 16.68 5.16 -0.09
N ALA A 23 17.82 4.79 0.53
CA ALA A 23 18.08 3.42 0.98
C ALA A 23 17.14 3.01 2.12
N HIS A 24 16.89 3.90 3.08
CA HIS A 24 15.92 3.66 4.17
C HIS A 24 14.52 3.46 3.62
N ILE A 25 14.05 4.36 2.75
CA ILE A 25 12.72 4.28 2.13
C ILE A 25 12.57 2.96 1.35
N LYS A 26 13.57 2.62 0.54
CA LYS A 26 13.61 1.35 -0.20
C LYS A 26 13.51 0.13 0.72
N SER A 27 14.27 0.12 1.82
CA SER A 27 14.25 -0.96 2.81
C SER A 27 12.87 -1.13 3.44
N TYR A 28 12.24 -0.03 3.88
CA TYR A 28 10.92 -0.08 4.53
C TYR A 28 9.83 -0.59 3.58
N ILE A 29 9.82 -0.10 2.36
CA ILE A 29 8.84 -0.53 1.36
C ILE A 29 9.07 -2.00 0.97
N LEU A 30 10.32 -2.42 0.78
CA LEU A 30 10.64 -3.80 0.44
C LEU A 30 10.18 -4.76 1.54
N GLN A 31 10.49 -4.47 2.81
CA GLN A 31 10.06 -5.30 3.94
C GLN A 31 8.54 -5.35 4.06
N THR A 32 7.84 -4.23 3.83
CA THR A 32 6.37 -4.19 3.82
C THR A 32 5.81 -5.07 2.70
N LEU A 33 6.37 -5.01 1.50
CA LEU A 33 5.93 -5.83 0.37
C LEU A 33 6.20 -7.31 0.58
N LEU A 34 7.33 -7.69 1.19
CA LEU A 34 7.61 -9.08 1.56
C LEU A 34 6.60 -9.60 2.59
N GLY A 35 6.25 -8.79 3.59
CA GLY A 35 5.20 -9.14 4.54
C GLY A 35 3.83 -9.32 3.86
N LEU A 36 3.48 -8.44 2.91
CA LEU A 36 2.25 -8.57 2.11
C LEU A 36 2.27 -9.80 1.21
N GLU A 37 3.39 -10.10 0.58
CA GLU A 37 3.55 -11.30 -0.22
C GLU A 37 3.20 -12.55 0.58
N TYR A 38 3.69 -12.64 1.82
CA TYR A 38 3.35 -13.74 2.71
C TYR A 38 1.86 -13.78 3.03
N LEU A 39 1.24 -12.66 3.37
CA LEU A 39 -0.20 -12.60 3.67
C LEU A 39 -1.04 -13.00 2.45
N HIS A 40 -0.75 -12.43 1.28
CA HIS A 40 -1.50 -12.68 0.06
C HIS A 40 -1.31 -14.13 -0.44
N SER A 41 -0.14 -14.72 -0.26
CA SER A 41 0.10 -16.14 -0.55
C SER A 41 -0.68 -17.08 0.37
N ASN A 42 -1.05 -16.60 1.56
CA ASN A 42 -1.92 -17.30 2.50
C ASN A 42 -3.39 -16.86 2.40
N TRP A 43 -3.78 -16.24 1.30
CA TRP A 43 -5.14 -15.78 1.02
C TRP A 43 -5.70 -14.78 2.05
N ILE A 44 -4.86 -13.95 2.65
CA ILE A 44 -5.23 -12.94 3.65
C ILE A 44 -5.07 -11.55 3.05
N LEU A 45 -6.14 -10.74 3.10
CA LEU A 45 -6.09 -9.29 2.91
C LEU A 45 -5.96 -8.62 4.26
N HIS A 46 -5.04 -7.66 4.38
CA HIS A 46 -4.84 -6.89 5.61
C HIS A 46 -5.93 -5.84 5.81
N ARG A 47 -6.22 -5.05 4.78
CA ARG A 47 -7.31 -4.07 4.67
C ARG A 47 -7.22 -2.84 5.60
N ASP A 48 -6.11 -2.64 6.30
CA ASP A 48 -5.84 -1.41 7.07
C ASP A 48 -4.35 -1.07 7.13
N LEU A 49 -3.66 -1.16 5.98
CA LEU A 49 -2.28 -0.74 5.91
C LEU A 49 -2.18 0.78 5.99
N LYS A 50 -1.36 1.23 6.92
CA LYS A 50 -1.00 2.62 7.18
C LYS A 50 0.30 2.66 7.99
N PRO A 51 1.01 3.80 8.08
CA PRO A 51 2.25 3.90 8.85
C PRO A 51 2.13 3.45 10.31
N ASN A 52 0.97 3.68 10.94
CA ASN A 52 0.70 3.26 12.31
C ASN A 52 0.75 1.75 12.51
N ASN A 53 0.47 0.98 11.47
CA ASN A 53 0.42 -0.48 11.50
C ASN A 53 1.72 -1.12 10.98
N LEU A 54 2.76 -0.32 10.79
CA LEU A 54 4.10 -0.76 10.44
C LEU A 54 5.03 -0.51 11.63
N LEU A 55 5.37 -1.58 12.32
CA LEU A 55 6.23 -1.54 13.51
C LEU A 55 7.68 -1.82 13.10
N MET A 56 8.61 -1.09 13.66
CA MET A 56 10.04 -1.27 13.42
C MET A 56 10.79 -1.38 14.74
N ASN A 57 11.81 -2.25 14.78
CA ASN A 57 12.72 -2.34 15.90
C ASN A 57 13.98 -1.47 15.67
N GLN A 58 14.85 -1.44 16.66
CA GLN A 58 16.11 -0.67 16.59
C GLN A 58 17.09 -1.19 15.53
N ASP A 59 16.97 -2.47 15.15
CA ASP A 59 17.81 -3.09 14.11
C ASP A 59 17.30 -2.79 12.69
N GLY A 60 16.22 -2.00 12.55
CA GLY A 60 15.62 -1.67 11.26
C GLY A 60 14.74 -2.77 10.66
N VAL A 61 14.38 -3.79 11.45
CA VAL A 61 13.46 -4.84 11.00
C VAL A 61 12.02 -4.32 11.12
N LEU A 62 11.27 -4.42 10.01
CA LEU A 62 9.88 -3.96 9.92
C LEU A 62 8.91 -5.14 9.98
N LYS A 63 7.79 -4.96 10.67
CA LYS A 63 6.68 -5.93 10.74
C LYS A 63 5.35 -5.24 10.52
N ILE A 64 4.45 -5.92 9.81
CA ILE A 64 3.05 -5.53 9.68
C ILE A 64 2.32 -5.96 10.95
N ALA A 65 1.47 -5.08 11.48
CA ALA A 65 0.71 -5.27 12.71
C ALA A 65 -0.76 -4.85 12.51
N ASP A 66 -1.60 -5.12 13.51
CA ASP A 66 -3.03 -4.79 13.53
C ASP A 66 -3.85 -5.50 12.44
N PHE A 67 -4.14 -6.75 12.68
CA PHE A 67 -4.96 -7.61 11.81
C PHE A 67 -6.46 -7.53 12.14
N GLY A 68 -6.92 -6.52 12.87
CA GLY A 68 -8.31 -6.36 13.29
C GLY A 68 -9.31 -6.29 12.14
N LEU A 69 -8.89 -5.80 10.96
CA LEU A 69 -9.69 -5.75 9.74
C LEU A 69 -9.33 -6.86 8.72
N ALA A 70 -8.37 -7.72 9.03
CA ALA A 70 -7.93 -8.74 8.07
C ALA A 70 -9.03 -9.75 7.75
N LYS A 71 -9.03 -10.25 6.49
CA LYS A 71 -9.97 -11.30 6.04
C LYS A 71 -9.35 -12.20 4.99
N PHE A 72 -9.80 -13.46 4.99
CA PHE A 72 -9.53 -14.38 3.89
C PHE A 72 -10.25 -13.95 2.62
N TYR A 73 -9.57 -14.09 1.47
CA TYR A 73 -10.12 -13.81 0.14
C TYR A 73 -10.05 -15.05 -0.75
N GLY A 74 -10.54 -14.95 -1.99
CA GLY A 74 -10.46 -16.04 -2.97
C GLY A 74 -11.77 -16.84 -3.16
N SER A 75 -12.81 -16.59 -2.35
CA SER A 75 -14.13 -17.18 -2.61
C SER A 75 -14.87 -16.34 -3.67
N PRO A 76 -15.34 -16.93 -4.79
CA PRO A 76 -15.95 -16.19 -5.90
C PRO A 76 -17.24 -15.46 -5.53
N ASN A 77 -17.96 -15.94 -4.52
CA ASN A 77 -19.26 -15.39 -4.09
C ASN A 77 -19.16 -14.48 -2.85
N ARG A 78 -17.95 -14.15 -2.39
CA ARG A 78 -17.78 -13.42 -1.15
C ARG A 78 -17.77 -11.92 -1.41
N GLN A 79 -18.80 -11.23 -0.93
CA GLN A 79 -18.82 -9.77 -0.87
C GLN A 79 -18.12 -9.28 0.40
N TYR A 80 -17.36 -8.22 0.27
CA TYR A 80 -16.64 -7.59 1.37
C TYR A 80 -17.21 -6.21 1.69
N THR A 81 -16.99 -5.76 2.93
CA THR A 81 -17.32 -4.39 3.32
C THR A 81 -16.39 -3.41 2.60
N HIS A 82 -16.93 -2.41 1.95
CA HIS A 82 -16.14 -1.36 1.28
C HIS A 82 -15.64 -0.28 2.26
N ILE A 83 -16.24 -0.19 3.46
CA ILE A 83 -15.85 0.76 4.52
C ILE A 83 -14.70 0.12 5.33
N VAL A 84 -13.56 -0.05 4.69
CA VAL A 84 -12.31 -0.54 5.28
C VAL A 84 -11.19 0.39 4.86
N VAL A 85 -10.02 0.24 5.44
CA VAL A 85 -8.84 1.08 5.22
C VAL A 85 -9.04 2.52 5.69
N THR A 86 -8.08 3.08 6.37
CA THR A 86 -8.06 4.50 6.74
C THR A 86 -8.14 5.36 5.46
N ARG A 87 -8.98 6.40 5.46
CA ARG A 87 -9.41 7.15 4.27
C ARG A 87 -8.25 7.60 3.37
N TRP A 88 -7.11 7.98 3.94
CA TRP A 88 -5.92 8.44 3.18
C TRP A 88 -5.18 7.34 2.42
N TYR A 89 -5.37 6.09 2.81
CA TYR A 89 -4.73 4.91 2.20
C TYR A 89 -5.73 4.03 1.45
N ARG A 90 -6.99 4.50 1.34
CA ARG A 90 -8.08 3.73 0.73
C ARG A 90 -7.96 3.72 -0.78
N ALA A 91 -7.99 2.53 -1.37
CA ALA A 91 -7.98 2.36 -2.81
C ALA A 91 -9.24 2.95 -3.47
N PRO A 92 -9.14 3.44 -4.72
CA PRO A 92 -10.26 4.09 -5.40
C PRO A 92 -11.48 3.20 -5.53
N GLU A 93 -11.31 1.92 -5.83
CA GLU A 93 -12.41 0.96 -5.92
C GLU A 93 -13.23 0.89 -4.63
N LEU A 94 -12.57 1.01 -3.47
CA LEU A 94 -13.26 1.06 -2.17
C LEU A 94 -13.99 2.39 -1.97
N LEU A 95 -13.46 3.49 -2.48
CA LEU A 95 -14.12 4.80 -2.44
C LEU A 95 -15.37 4.82 -3.30
N PHE A 96 -15.38 4.07 -4.40
CA PHE A 96 -16.53 3.89 -5.29
C PHE A 96 -17.47 2.76 -4.82
N GLY A 97 -17.26 2.21 -3.63
CA GLY A 97 -18.18 1.25 -3.01
C GLY A 97 -18.05 -0.18 -3.53
N ALA A 98 -16.93 -0.53 -4.17
CA ALA A 98 -16.72 -1.91 -4.60
C ALA A 98 -16.79 -2.88 -3.42
N ARG A 99 -17.54 -3.97 -3.60
CA ARG A 99 -17.66 -5.06 -2.64
C ARG A 99 -16.86 -6.29 -3.06
N ASN A 100 -16.45 -6.36 -4.31
CA ASN A 100 -15.56 -7.39 -4.85
C ASN A 100 -14.21 -6.74 -5.13
N TYR A 101 -13.24 -7.04 -4.28
CA TYR A 101 -11.88 -6.51 -4.38
C TYR A 101 -10.86 -7.56 -3.92
N GLY A 102 -9.63 -7.39 -4.25
CA GLY A 102 -8.55 -8.32 -3.94
C GLY A 102 -7.31 -7.61 -3.39
N VAL A 103 -6.16 -8.21 -3.59
CA VAL A 103 -4.85 -7.78 -3.08
C VAL A 103 -4.47 -6.35 -3.47
N GLY A 104 -5.04 -5.82 -4.56
CA GLY A 104 -4.75 -4.47 -5.04
C GLY A 104 -4.98 -3.36 -4.03
N ILE A 105 -5.95 -3.53 -3.11
CA ILE A 105 -6.25 -2.52 -2.08
C ILE A 105 -5.11 -2.34 -1.08
N ASP A 106 -4.45 -3.44 -0.70
CA ASP A 106 -3.31 -3.40 0.22
C ASP A 106 -2.08 -2.81 -0.47
N VAL A 107 -1.86 -3.18 -1.72
CA VAL A 107 -0.73 -2.65 -2.51
C VAL A 107 -0.91 -1.16 -2.81
N TRP A 108 -2.14 -0.70 -3.05
CA TRP A 108 -2.47 0.73 -3.13
C TRP A 108 -2.05 1.46 -1.85
N ALA A 109 -2.38 0.91 -0.68
CA ALA A 109 -2.03 1.50 0.61
C ALA A 109 -0.51 1.62 0.79
N VAL A 110 0.27 0.60 0.36
CA VAL A 110 1.75 0.68 0.34
C VAL A 110 2.23 1.82 -0.57
N GLY A 111 1.56 2.04 -1.70
CA GLY A 111 1.85 3.16 -2.58
C GLY A 111 1.65 4.51 -1.92
N CYS A 112 0.57 4.67 -1.18
CA CYS A 112 0.32 5.89 -0.40
C CYS A 112 1.39 6.10 0.68
N ILE A 113 1.80 5.02 1.37
CA ILE A 113 2.88 5.05 2.37
C ILE A 113 4.22 5.44 1.73
N LEU A 114 4.56 4.90 0.56
CA LEU A 114 5.77 5.30 -0.18
C LEU A 114 5.75 6.79 -0.52
N ALA A 115 4.64 7.29 -1.03
CA ALA A 115 4.50 8.71 -1.35
C ALA A 115 4.66 9.59 -0.10
N GLU A 116 4.08 9.18 1.01
CA GLU A 116 4.20 9.86 2.29
C GLU A 116 5.65 9.86 2.81
N LEU A 117 6.38 8.74 2.69
CA LEU A 117 7.82 8.67 3.02
C LEU A 117 8.66 9.66 2.21
N LEU A 118 8.33 9.84 0.94
CA LEU A 118 9.04 10.74 0.04
C LEU A 118 8.69 12.21 0.28
N LEU A 119 7.41 12.51 0.54
CA LEU A 119 6.88 13.87 0.67
C LEU A 119 6.87 14.38 2.10
N ARG A 120 6.97 13.51 3.10
CA ARG A 120 6.85 13.80 4.54
C ARG A 120 5.48 14.34 4.97
N ILE A 121 4.49 14.21 4.11
CA ILE A 121 3.09 14.56 4.37
C ILE A 121 2.18 13.48 3.77
N PRO A 122 1.00 13.23 4.35
CA PRO A 122 0.04 12.27 3.78
C PRO A 122 -0.35 12.70 2.37
N PHE A 123 -0.02 11.89 1.37
CA PHE A 123 -0.17 12.24 -0.04
C PHE A 123 -1.63 12.52 -0.44
N VAL A 124 -2.55 11.67 -0.01
CA VAL A 124 -3.98 11.75 -0.40
C VAL A 124 -4.73 12.84 0.36
N ALA A 125 -4.20 13.34 1.49
CA ALA A 125 -4.78 14.49 2.16
C ALA A 125 -4.71 15.78 1.31
N VAL A 126 -3.77 15.83 0.34
CA VAL A 126 -3.46 17.06 -0.42
C VAL A 126 -4.10 17.10 -1.82
N SER A 127 -4.47 15.94 -2.44
CA SER A 127 -4.74 15.93 -3.90
C SER A 127 -5.79 14.92 -4.34
N PHE A 128 -7.03 15.02 -3.88
CA PHE A 128 -8.00 13.95 -4.09
C PHE A 128 -8.50 13.72 -5.53
N VAL A 129 -8.32 14.58 -6.52
CA VAL A 129 -8.95 14.39 -7.85
C VAL A 129 -8.06 14.72 -9.05
N LYS A 130 -7.19 15.72 -8.99
CA LYS A 130 -6.47 16.19 -10.20
C LYS A 130 -5.22 15.40 -10.58
N HIS A 131 -4.59 14.65 -9.66
CA HIS A 131 -3.27 14.06 -9.86
C HIS A 131 -3.21 12.53 -9.76
N TYR A 132 -4.36 11.85 -9.69
CA TYR A 132 -4.42 10.40 -9.60
C TYR A 132 -3.59 9.68 -10.70
N HIS A 133 -3.72 10.13 -11.94
CA HIS A 133 -3.00 9.53 -13.06
C HIS A 133 -1.48 9.74 -12.98
N SER A 134 -1.05 10.93 -12.59
CA SER A 134 0.37 11.25 -12.40
C SER A 134 0.97 10.50 -11.22
N PHE A 135 0.20 10.35 -10.13
CA PHE A 135 0.61 9.54 -8.98
C PHE A 135 0.80 8.08 -9.33
N MET A 136 -0.13 7.47 -10.07
CA MET A 136 0.01 6.08 -10.47
C MET A 136 1.22 5.86 -11.39
N LYS A 137 1.48 6.77 -12.33
CA LYS A 137 2.71 6.73 -13.14
C LYS A 137 3.96 6.83 -12.27
N PHE A 138 3.99 7.77 -11.33
CA PHE A 138 5.10 7.96 -10.40
C PHE A 138 5.29 6.73 -9.50
N PHE A 139 4.21 6.21 -8.92
CA PHE A 139 4.23 5.01 -8.09
C PHE A 139 4.77 3.79 -8.84
N TYR A 140 4.28 3.55 -10.06
CA TYR A 140 4.79 2.49 -10.92
C TYR A 140 6.27 2.67 -11.21
N HIS A 141 6.69 3.90 -11.54
CA HIS A 141 8.08 4.19 -11.83
C HIS A 141 8.98 3.97 -10.60
N CYS A 142 8.60 4.48 -9.44
CA CYS A 142 9.34 4.30 -8.19
C CYS A 142 9.38 2.84 -7.75
N LEU A 143 8.26 2.12 -7.82
CA LEU A 143 8.19 0.71 -7.46
C LEU A 143 9.07 -0.14 -8.40
N PHE A 144 8.99 0.08 -9.71
CA PHE A 144 9.81 -0.62 -10.70
C PHE A 144 11.29 -0.28 -10.59
N SER A 145 11.65 0.99 -10.40
CA SER A 145 13.04 1.43 -10.24
C SER A 145 13.64 0.93 -8.93
N SER A 146 12.85 0.88 -7.86
CA SER A 146 13.30 0.44 -6.54
C SER A 146 13.37 -1.06 -6.40
N LEU A 147 12.47 -1.81 -7.04
CA LEU A 147 12.40 -3.28 -7.01
C LEU A 147 13.20 -3.93 -8.14
N GLY A 148 13.74 -3.14 -9.07
CA GLY A 148 14.41 -3.63 -10.26
C GLY A 148 15.53 -4.62 -9.96
N ARG A 149 15.16 -5.89 -9.95
CA ARG A 149 15.91 -7.16 -9.91
C ARG A 149 15.57 -8.13 -8.79
N HIS A 150 14.54 -7.91 -7.99
CA HIS A 150 14.04 -8.99 -7.15
C HIS A 150 13.14 -9.91 -7.99
N ARG A 151 13.65 -11.11 -8.30
CA ARG A 151 12.97 -12.17 -9.07
C ARG A 151 11.98 -12.98 -8.20
N SER A 152 11.06 -12.38 -7.47
CA SER A 152 9.96 -13.19 -6.96
C SER A 152 8.78 -13.12 -7.93
N ARG A 153 8.34 -14.29 -8.39
CA ARG A 153 7.20 -14.44 -9.32
C ARG A 153 5.91 -13.81 -8.75
N SER A 154 5.73 -13.85 -7.45
CA SER A 154 4.52 -13.37 -6.79
C SER A 154 4.46 -11.84 -6.72
N ILE A 155 5.57 -11.17 -6.46
CA ILE A 155 5.64 -9.69 -6.54
C ILE A 155 5.33 -9.22 -7.96
N SER A 156 5.88 -9.91 -8.98
CA SER A 156 5.59 -9.61 -10.38
C SER A 156 4.12 -9.82 -10.74
N GLN A 157 3.47 -10.86 -10.21
CA GLN A 157 2.04 -11.14 -10.40
C GLN A 157 1.16 -10.10 -9.69
N ASN A 158 1.51 -9.70 -8.48
CA ASN A 158 0.81 -8.65 -7.74
C ASN A 158 0.93 -7.30 -8.46
N ILE A 159 2.10 -6.98 -9.01
CA ILE A 159 2.32 -5.79 -9.83
C ILE A 159 1.54 -5.85 -11.14
N SER A 160 1.46 -7.01 -11.80
CA SER A 160 0.66 -7.17 -13.03
C SER A 160 -0.85 -7.08 -12.76
N SER A 161 -1.30 -7.58 -11.62
CA SER A 161 -2.69 -7.43 -11.14
C SER A 161 -3.05 -5.96 -10.90
N LEU A 162 -2.14 -5.18 -10.30
CA LEU A 162 -2.29 -3.73 -10.17
C LEU A 162 -2.38 -3.01 -11.51
N ARG A 163 -1.53 -3.40 -12.47
CA ARG A 163 -1.55 -2.85 -13.83
C ARG A 163 -2.92 -3.06 -14.49
N ASN A 164 -3.47 -4.26 -14.33
CA ASN A 164 -4.79 -4.59 -14.89
C ASN A 164 -5.91 -3.82 -14.18
N SER A 165 -5.86 -3.68 -12.86
CA SER A 165 -6.81 -2.86 -12.10
C SER A 165 -6.71 -1.38 -12.48
N TYR A 166 -5.50 -0.86 -12.63
CA TYR A 166 -5.24 0.49 -13.11
C TYR A 166 -5.84 0.73 -14.49
N ASN A 167 -5.57 -0.13 -15.46
CA ASN A 167 -6.09 0.00 -16.82
C ASN A 167 -7.63 -0.02 -16.86
N ARG A 168 -8.27 -0.84 -16.01
CA ARG A 168 -9.74 -0.85 -15.86
C ARG A 168 -10.28 0.45 -15.28
N ILE A 169 -9.63 1.01 -14.26
CA ILE A 169 -10.04 2.27 -13.62
C ILE A 169 -9.86 3.45 -14.60
N VAL A 170 -8.75 3.47 -15.33
CA VAL A 170 -8.49 4.48 -16.37
C VAL A 170 -9.54 4.39 -17.47
N ALA A 171 -9.82 3.19 -17.99
CA ALA A 171 -10.85 2.98 -19.01
C ALA A 171 -12.26 3.38 -18.51
N TRP A 172 -12.54 3.19 -17.23
CA TRP A 172 -13.81 3.58 -16.62
C TRP A 172 -13.90 5.10 -16.39
N SER A 173 -12.83 5.76 -15.95
CA SER A 173 -12.78 7.21 -15.77
C SER A 173 -13.00 7.96 -17.08
N TYR A 174 -12.51 7.45 -18.21
CA TYR A 174 -12.80 8.00 -19.54
C TYR A 174 -14.24 7.81 -19.98
N ARG A 175 -15.00 6.86 -19.42
CA ARG A 175 -16.43 6.66 -19.75
C ARG A 175 -17.38 7.57 -18.96
N ILE A 176 -16.90 8.22 -17.90
CA ILE A 176 -17.74 9.10 -17.04
C ILE A 176 -17.57 10.58 -17.41
N THR A 177 -16.55 10.92 -18.19
CA THR A 177 -16.28 12.31 -18.62
C THR A 177 -16.96 12.72 -19.93
N TRP A 178 -17.99 11.93 -20.40
CA TRP A 178 -18.86 12.29 -21.55
C TRP A 178 -20.32 12.13 -21.19
#